data_79199fab818a473bfc977ae373f895c7
#
_entry.id   79199fab818a473bfc977ae373f895c7
#
_cell.length_a   1.000
_cell.length_b   1.000
_cell.length_c   1.000
_cell.angle_alpha   90.00
_cell.angle_beta   90.00
_cell.angle_gamma   90.00
#
_symmetry.space_group_name_H-M   'P 1'
#
loop_
_entity.id
_entity.type
_entity.pdbx_description
1 polymer ?
#
loop_
_entity_poly.entity_id
_entity_poly.type
_entity_poly.pdbx_seq_one_letter_code
_entity_poly.pdbx_strand_id
1 'polypeptide(L)'
;MSIDKLHKKLIKNKCTISVAESCTGGLLSSKLTKLSGSSKYFKMGLITYSNTAKINILQINKKIIYKYGAVSSECCRLMVKNLSKISKSKINLSITGIAGPNGGTKEKPVGLVYIGVKKGNKILIIKNLFGKKKRTFIQNNT
;
A
#
# COMPACT_ATOMS: atom_id res chain seq x y z
N MET A 1 -15.01 8.97 0.23
CA MET A 1 -14.98 9.45 -1.18
C MET A 1 -15.12 8.25 -2.09
N SER A 2 -16.07 8.26 -3.05
CA SER A 2 -16.22 7.14 -3.99
C SER A 2 -15.05 7.08 -4.99
N ILE A 3 -14.84 5.89 -5.60
CA ILE A 3 -13.79 5.71 -6.62
C ILE A 3 -14.02 6.65 -7.83
N ASP A 4 -15.28 6.89 -8.20
CA ASP A 4 -15.63 7.80 -9.30
C ASP A 4 -15.20 9.25 -9.02
N LYS A 5 -15.42 9.73 -7.78
CA LYS A 5 -14.98 11.06 -7.37
C LYS A 5 -13.45 11.17 -7.37
N LEU A 6 -12.76 10.13 -6.91
CA LEU A 6 -11.30 10.07 -6.95
C LEU A 6 -10.78 10.08 -8.38
N HIS A 7 -11.34 9.24 -9.25
CA HIS A 7 -11.03 9.16 -10.68
C HIS A 7 -11.12 10.52 -11.37
N LYS A 8 -12.28 11.21 -11.22
CA LYS A 8 -12.49 12.56 -11.77
C LYS A 8 -11.45 13.56 -11.26
N LYS A 9 -11.15 13.54 -9.95
CA LYS A 9 -10.14 14.43 -9.36
C LYS A 9 -8.73 14.16 -9.88
N LEU A 10 -8.33 12.90 -10.02
CA LEU A 10 -7.00 12.54 -10.52
C LEU A 10 -6.81 13.00 -11.97
N ILE A 11 -7.83 12.80 -12.81
CA ILE A 11 -7.81 13.25 -14.20
C ILE A 11 -7.78 14.77 -14.28
N LYS A 12 -8.72 15.46 -13.62
CA LYS A 12 -8.82 16.92 -13.62
C LYS A 12 -7.51 17.60 -13.21
N ASN A 13 -6.86 17.05 -12.16
CA ASN A 13 -5.62 17.65 -11.62
C ASN A 13 -4.34 17.11 -12.30
N LYS A 14 -4.46 16.28 -13.33
CA LYS A 14 -3.33 15.59 -13.99
C LYS A 14 -2.39 14.96 -12.95
N CYS A 15 -2.99 14.29 -11.96
CA CYS A 15 -2.28 13.75 -10.81
C CYS A 15 -2.06 12.25 -10.97
N THR A 16 -0.80 11.84 -11.08
CA THR A 16 -0.43 10.45 -11.25
C THR A 16 -0.31 9.72 -9.91
N ILE A 17 -0.66 8.44 -9.90
CA ILE A 17 -0.66 7.57 -8.71
C ILE A 17 0.04 6.24 -9.02
N SER A 18 0.78 5.74 -8.04
CA SER A 18 1.35 4.39 -8.02
C SER A 18 1.17 3.74 -6.65
N VAL A 19 1.10 2.43 -6.63
CA VAL A 19 0.84 1.66 -5.40
C VAL A 19 1.83 0.52 -5.22
N ALA A 20 2.19 0.24 -3.97
CA ALA A 20 2.91 -0.96 -3.55
C ALA A 20 2.05 -1.71 -2.54
N GLU A 21 1.52 -2.84 -2.95
CA GLU A 21 0.60 -3.65 -2.17
C GLU A 21 1.28 -4.88 -1.58
N SER A 22 0.86 -5.27 -0.38
CA SER A 22 1.20 -6.54 0.23
C SER A 22 -0.09 -7.30 0.56
N CYS A 23 -0.67 -7.12 1.73
CA CYS A 23 -1.82 -7.91 2.19
C CYS A 23 -3.09 -7.76 1.34
N THR A 24 -3.22 -6.70 0.56
CA THR A 24 -4.35 -6.47 -0.36
C THR A 24 -4.21 -7.21 -1.69
N GLY A 25 -3.01 -7.70 -2.03
CA GLY A 25 -2.78 -8.60 -3.16
C GLY A 25 -3.19 -8.07 -4.54
N GLY A 26 -3.18 -6.75 -4.76
CA GLY A 26 -3.58 -6.12 -6.03
C GLY A 26 -4.98 -5.52 -6.03
N LEU A 27 -5.74 -5.63 -4.94
CA LEU A 27 -7.10 -5.09 -4.86
C LEU A 27 -7.18 -3.57 -5.06
N LEU A 28 -6.23 -2.82 -4.53
CA LEU A 28 -6.18 -1.37 -4.71
C LEU A 28 -5.86 -1.02 -6.17
N SER A 29 -4.89 -1.69 -6.77
CA SER A 29 -4.57 -1.56 -8.20
C SER A 29 -5.79 -1.85 -9.06
N SER A 30 -6.48 -2.95 -8.79
CA SER A 30 -7.72 -3.32 -9.49
C SER A 30 -8.81 -2.25 -9.35
N LYS A 31 -9.05 -1.74 -8.15
CA LYS A 31 -10.03 -0.66 -7.93
C LYS A 31 -9.65 0.63 -8.67
N LEU A 32 -8.37 1.01 -8.66
CA LEU A 32 -7.89 2.23 -9.33
C LEU A 32 -7.92 2.13 -10.86
N THR A 33 -7.87 0.93 -11.41
CA THR A 33 -7.89 0.69 -12.86
C THR A 33 -9.27 0.32 -13.40
N LYS A 34 -10.29 0.20 -12.54
CA LYS A 34 -11.63 -0.26 -12.90
C LYS A 34 -12.32 0.64 -13.94
N LEU A 35 -12.10 1.95 -13.88
CA LEU A 35 -12.78 2.91 -14.75
C LEU A 35 -11.97 3.22 -16.01
N SER A 36 -12.64 3.34 -17.14
CA SER A 36 -12.03 3.74 -18.41
C SER A 36 -11.31 5.09 -18.26
N GLY A 37 -10.11 5.22 -18.86
CA GLY A 37 -9.28 6.41 -18.72
C GLY A 37 -8.36 6.41 -17.50
N SER A 38 -8.31 5.33 -16.71
CA SER A 38 -7.41 5.18 -15.56
C SER A 38 -5.92 5.29 -15.93
N SER A 39 -5.54 4.93 -17.17
CA SER A 39 -4.18 5.07 -17.68
C SER A 39 -3.65 6.53 -17.65
N LYS A 40 -4.55 7.52 -17.59
CA LYS A 40 -4.16 8.94 -17.46
C LYS A 40 -3.50 9.23 -16.12
N TYR A 41 -3.85 8.48 -15.06
CA TYR A 41 -3.32 8.70 -13.71
C TYR A 41 -2.59 7.48 -13.11
N PHE A 42 -3.05 6.26 -13.36
CA PHE A 42 -2.43 5.07 -12.78
C PHE A 42 -1.17 4.71 -13.57
N LYS A 43 -0.01 4.70 -12.89
CA LYS A 43 1.28 4.48 -13.55
C LYS A 43 1.89 3.13 -13.22
N MET A 44 1.74 2.66 -11.99
CA MET A 44 2.39 1.42 -11.53
C MET A 44 1.66 0.83 -10.33
N GLY A 45 1.50 -0.49 -10.35
CA GLY A 45 1.12 -1.29 -9.18
C GLY A 45 2.13 -2.40 -8.98
N LEU A 46 2.74 -2.47 -7.79
CA LEU A 46 3.66 -3.52 -7.40
C LEU A 46 3.02 -4.36 -6.29
N ILE A 47 2.96 -5.67 -6.47
CA ILE A 47 2.53 -6.61 -5.44
C ILE A 47 3.79 -7.21 -4.80
N THR A 48 4.26 -6.59 -3.72
CA THR A 48 5.43 -7.03 -2.96
C THR A 48 4.98 -7.85 -1.74
N TYR A 49 4.43 -9.03 -2.01
CA TYR A 49 3.75 -9.85 -1.01
C TYR A 49 4.71 -10.49 0.00
N SER A 50 5.83 -11.03 -0.48
CA SER A 50 6.87 -11.64 0.36
C SER A 50 7.89 -10.62 0.86
N ASN A 51 8.66 -10.99 1.90
CA ASN A 51 9.80 -10.20 2.35
C ASN A 51 10.87 -10.10 1.26
N THR A 52 11.11 -11.18 0.53
CA THR A 52 12.05 -11.21 -0.61
C THR A 52 11.64 -10.20 -1.69
N ALA A 53 10.35 -10.14 -2.05
CA ALA A 53 9.85 -9.14 -3.00
C ALA A 53 10.04 -7.71 -2.50
N LYS A 54 9.80 -7.44 -1.20
CA LYS A 54 10.05 -6.12 -0.61
C LYS A 54 11.52 -5.73 -0.69
N ILE A 55 12.43 -6.67 -0.44
CA ILE A 55 13.88 -6.44 -0.49
C ILE A 55 14.33 -6.23 -1.94
N ASN A 56 13.99 -7.12 -2.85
CA ASN A 56 14.54 -7.15 -4.20
C ASN A 56 13.90 -6.08 -5.11
N ILE A 57 12.60 -5.85 -5.00
CA ILE A 57 11.88 -4.91 -5.89
C ILE A 57 11.88 -3.50 -5.31
N LEU A 58 11.51 -3.35 -4.04
CA LEU A 58 11.47 -2.05 -3.37
C LEU A 58 12.76 -1.68 -2.67
N GLN A 59 13.79 -2.53 -2.74
CA GLN A 59 15.10 -2.30 -2.14
C GLN A 59 15.04 -1.92 -0.66
N ILE A 60 14.13 -2.57 0.08
CA ILE A 60 14.03 -2.36 1.51
C ILE A 60 15.18 -3.09 2.18
N ASN A 61 15.93 -2.37 3.02
CA ASN A 61 17.02 -2.99 3.77
C ASN A 61 16.46 -4.13 4.66
N LYS A 62 16.99 -5.34 4.46
CA LYS A 62 16.58 -6.53 5.22
C LYS A 62 16.67 -6.33 6.74
N LYS A 63 17.63 -5.55 7.24
CA LYS A 63 17.76 -5.22 8.66
C LYS A 63 16.52 -4.54 9.23
N ILE A 64 15.82 -3.73 8.43
CA ILE A 64 14.56 -3.08 8.85
C ILE A 64 13.45 -4.13 9.01
N ILE A 65 13.37 -5.06 8.07
CA ILE A 65 12.38 -6.16 8.14
C ILE A 65 12.67 -7.07 9.33
N TYR A 66 13.95 -7.38 9.58
CA TYR A 66 14.34 -8.18 10.76
C TYR A 66 14.03 -7.47 12.08
N LYS A 67 14.34 -6.18 12.18
CA LYS A 67 14.19 -5.41 13.43
C LYS A 67 12.72 -5.08 13.74
N TYR A 68 11.97 -4.62 12.75
CA TYR A 68 10.61 -4.09 12.95
C TYR A 68 9.51 -5.00 12.40
N GLY A 69 9.86 -5.98 11.57
CA GLY A 69 8.94 -6.82 10.82
C GLY A 69 8.44 -6.17 9.53
N ALA A 70 7.92 -7.00 8.64
CA ALA A 70 7.32 -6.52 7.38
C ALA A 70 6.04 -5.70 7.62
N VAL A 71 5.30 -6.01 8.68
CA VAL A 71 4.12 -5.26 9.12
C VAL A 71 4.54 -4.27 10.20
N SER A 72 4.97 -3.11 9.77
CA SER A 72 5.44 -2.01 10.64
C SER A 72 5.33 -0.66 9.94
N SER A 73 5.31 0.41 10.72
CA SER A 73 5.34 1.79 10.19
C SER A 73 6.63 2.06 9.41
N GLU A 74 7.74 1.50 9.87
CA GLU A 74 9.08 1.63 9.28
C GLU A 74 9.13 0.97 7.89
N CYS A 75 8.65 -0.28 7.80
CA CYS A 75 8.58 -0.98 6.53
C CYS A 75 7.62 -0.27 5.56
N CYS A 76 6.43 0.11 6.00
CA CYS A 76 5.44 0.83 5.21
C CYS A 76 6.01 2.15 4.67
N ARG A 77 6.73 2.91 5.49
CA ARG A 77 7.40 4.16 5.11
C ARG A 77 8.45 3.94 4.03
N LEU A 78 9.26 2.90 4.16
CA LEU A 78 10.27 2.57 3.14
C LEU A 78 9.62 2.08 1.84
N MET A 79 8.54 1.29 1.93
CA MET A 79 7.79 0.86 0.75
C MET A 79 7.33 2.08 -0.07
N VAL A 80 6.66 3.05 0.54
CA VAL A 80 6.15 4.22 -0.18
C VAL A 80 7.26 5.17 -0.65
N LYS A 81 8.31 5.33 0.15
CA LYS A 81 9.47 6.15 -0.21
C LYS A 81 10.19 5.58 -1.43
N ASN A 82 10.47 4.29 -1.43
CA ASN A 82 11.20 3.65 -2.52
C ASN A 82 10.34 3.47 -3.77
N LEU A 83 9.03 3.17 -3.61
CA LEU A 83 8.09 3.22 -4.73
C LEU A 83 8.12 4.56 -5.44
N SER A 84 8.16 5.67 -4.70
CA SER A 84 8.16 7.01 -5.30
C SER A 84 9.42 7.30 -6.14
N LYS A 85 10.55 6.69 -5.81
CA LYS A 85 11.79 6.80 -6.59
C LYS A 85 11.68 6.04 -7.91
N ILE A 86 11.01 4.87 -7.88
CA ILE A 86 10.84 4.00 -9.06
C ILE A 86 9.79 4.58 -9.99
N SER A 87 8.61 4.91 -9.47
CA SER A 87 7.45 5.30 -10.27
C SER A 87 7.45 6.75 -10.72
N LYS A 88 8.11 7.62 -9.96
CA LYS A 88 8.10 9.09 -10.13
C LYS A 88 6.68 9.69 -10.17
N SER A 89 5.69 8.98 -9.65
CA SER A 89 4.30 9.45 -9.57
C SER A 89 4.14 10.56 -8.54
N LYS A 90 3.18 11.48 -8.78
CA LYS A 90 2.88 12.59 -7.86
C LYS A 90 2.36 12.10 -6.51
N ILE A 91 1.58 11.00 -6.51
CA ILE A 91 1.09 10.33 -5.30
C ILE A 91 1.56 8.88 -5.34
N ASN A 92 2.07 8.40 -4.22
CA ASN A 92 2.46 7.02 -4.05
C ASN A 92 1.80 6.47 -2.79
N LEU A 93 1.33 5.24 -2.86
CA LEU A 93 0.70 4.53 -1.76
C LEU A 93 1.45 3.24 -1.46
N SER A 94 1.51 2.86 -0.20
CA SER A 94 1.99 1.54 0.22
C SER A 94 1.03 0.93 1.23
N ILE A 95 0.90 -0.39 1.18
CA ILE A 95 0.06 -1.15 2.11
C ILE A 95 0.83 -2.36 2.59
N THR A 96 0.91 -2.52 3.91
CA THR A 96 1.40 -3.75 4.55
C THR A 96 0.56 -4.06 5.77
N GLY A 97 0.24 -5.34 5.99
CA GLY A 97 -0.67 -5.70 7.08
C GLY A 97 -0.86 -7.21 7.22
N ILE A 98 -1.66 -7.58 8.18
CA ILE A 98 -2.06 -8.96 8.48
C ILE A 98 -3.56 -9.11 8.21
N ALA A 99 -3.89 -9.60 7.03
CA ALA A 99 -5.28 -9.80 6.61
C ALA A 99 -5.93 -11.03 7.28
N GLY A 100 -5.12 -11.93 7.86
CA GLY A 100 -5.62 -13.14 8.53
C GLY A 100 -6.08 -14.24 7.54
N PRO A 101 -6.68 -15.33 8.06
CA PRO A 101 -6.98 -15.58 9.48
C PRO A 101 -5.75 -15.86 10.33
N ASN A 102 -4.63 -16.31 9.72
CA ASN A 102 -3.37 -16.65 10.37
C ASN A 102 -2.36 -15.47 10.34
N GLY A 103 -1.21 -15.66 11.00
CA GLY A 103 -0.08 -14.73 10.95
C GLY A 103 -0.12 -13.58 11.95
N GLY A 104 -1.17 -13.50 12.78
CA GLY A 104 -1.23 -12.54 13.86
C GLY A 104 -0.48 -12.99 15.11
N THR A 105 0.09 -12.03 15.83
CA THR A 105 0.65 -12.19 17.18
C THR A 105 -0.08 -11.29 18.17
N LYS A 106 0.26 -11.37 19.46
CA LYS A 106 -0.30 -10.49 20.49
C LYS A 106 0.06 -9.01 20.18
N GLU A 107 1.30 -8.76 19.76
CA GLU A 107 1.83 -7.44 19.45
C GLU A 107 1.36 -6.93 18.08
N LYS A 108 1.15 -7.85 17.13
CA LYS A 108 0.71 -7.58 15.76
C LYS A 108 -0.49 -8.45 15.40
N PRO A 109 -1.68 -8.10 15.88
CA PRO A 109 -2.86 -8.94 15.69
C PRO A 109 -3.36 -8.93 14.23
N VAL A 110 -4.16 -9.94 13.88
CA VAL A 110 -4.92 -9.95 12.63
C VAL A 110 -5.76 -8.67 12.53
N GLY A 111 -5.77 -8.06 11.36
CA GLY A 111 -6.45 -6.78 11.11
C GLY A 111 -5.56 -5.57 11.31
N LEU A 112 -4.31 -5.74 11.75
CA LEU A 112 -3.33 -4.65 11.78
C LEU A 112 -2.86 -4.35 10.35
N VAL A 113 -3.05 -3.11 9.91
CA VAL A 113 -2.65 -2.63 8.59
C VAL A 113 -2.02 -1.25 8.69
N TYR A 114 -0.90 -1.08 8.02
CA TYR A 114 -0.27 0.22 7.81
C TYR A 114 -0.46 0.65 6.35
N ILE A 115 -0.89 1.91 6.18
CA ILE A 115 -1.04 2.56 4.88
C ILE A 115 -0.09 3.76 4.84
N GLY A 116 0.78 3.78 3.85
CA GLY A 116 1.69 4.89 3.59
C GLY A 116 1.22 5.72 2.41
N VAL A 117 1.23 7.03 2.56
CA VAL A 117 0.93 7.98 1.48
C VAL A 117 2.10 8.94 1.34
N LYS A 118 2.64 9.06 0.13
CA LYS A 118 3.68 10.05 -0.18
C LYS A 118 3.20 10.97 -1.28
N LYS A 119 3.30 12.29 -1.02
CA LYS A 119 3.08 13.36 -2.00
C LYS A 119 4.17 14.41 -1.83
N GLY A 120 4.93 14.67 -2.89
CA GLY A 120 6.14 15.52 -2.77
C GLY A 120 7.08 14.99 -1.71
N ASN A 121 7.52 15.85 -0.80
CA ASN A 121 8.42 15.47 0.32
C ASN A 121 7.68 14.94 1.56
N LYS A 122 6.35 15.05 1.60
CA LYS A 122 5.54 14.61 2.75
C LYS A 122 5.24 13.12 2.67
N ILE A 123 5.42 12.42 3.77
CA ILE A 123 5.03 11.02 3.96
C ILE A 123 4.17 10.93 5.21
N LEU A 124 2.96 10.41 5.04
CA LEU A 124 2.03 10.07 6.11
C LEU A 124 1.94 8.55 6.23
N ILE A 125 1.99 8.04 7.46
CA ILE A 125 1.72 6.62 7.75
C ILE A 125 0.50 6.55 8.64
N ILE A 126 -0.49 5.78 8.20
CA ILE A 126 -1.75 5.56 8.91
C ILE A 126 -1.75 4.12 9.41
N LYS A 127 -1.98 3.94 10.71
CA LYS A 127 -2.15 2.64 11.35
C LYS A 127 -3.63 2.37 11.52
N ASN A 128 -4.10 1.25 10.99
CA ASN A 128 -5.47 0.77 11.18
C ASN A 128 -5.48 -0.55 11.92
N LEU A 129 -6.49 -0.77 12.73
CA LEU A 129 -6.74 -2.02 13.42
C LEU A 129 -8.19 -2.43 13.19
N PHE A 130 -8.42 -3.32 12.24
CA PHE A 130 -9.77 -3.79 11.87
C PHE A 130 -10.32 -4.88 12.81
N GLY A 131 -9.52 -5.35 13.78
CA GLY A 131 -9.88 -6.46 14.65
C GLY A 131 -9.96 -7.80 13.91
N LYS A 132 -10.48 -8.82 14.59
CA LYS A 132 -10.63 -10.18 14.04
C LYS A 132 -11.81 -10.25 13.07
N LYS A 133 -11.70 -9.60 11.92
CA LYS A 133 -12.66 -9.66 10.82
C LYS A 133 -12.23 -10.68 9.77
N LYS A 134 -13.16 -11.07 8.88
CA LYS A 134 -12.82 -11.93 7.73
C LYS A 134 -11.74 -11.28 6.88
N ARG A 135 -10.85 -12.08 6.31
CA ARG A 135 -9.76 -11.63 5.43
C ARG A 135 -10.25 -10.68 4.34
N THR A 136 -11.32 -11.06 3.65
CA THR A 136 -11.92 -10.24 2.58
C THR A 136 -12.44 -8.89 3.09
N PHE A 137 -12.97 -8.83 4.32
CA PHE A 137 -13.37 -7.58 4.94
C PHE A 137 -12.17 -6.65 5.14
N ILE A 138 -11.07 -7.18 5.74
CA ILE A 138 -9.85 -6.40 5.98
C ILE A 138 -9.28 -5.89 4.66
N GLN A 139 -9.13 -6.76 3.66
CA GLN A 139 -8.61 -6.38 2.34
C GLN A 139 -9.46 -5.33 1.63
N ASN A 140 -10.79 -5.42 1.72
CA ASN A 140 -11.69 -4.49 1.04
C ASN A 140 -11.81 -3.13 1.74
N ASN A 141 -11.51 -3.05 3.03
CA ASN A 141 -11.62 -1.83 3.83
C ASN A 141 -10.25 -1.18 4.10
N THR A 142 -9.18 -1.79 3.64
CA THR A 142 -7.84 -1.21 3.60
C THR A 142 -7.71 -0.28 2.40
#